data_27629e795c810a31b2e8dd42626a7364
#
_entry.id   27629e795c810a31b2e8dd42626a7364
#
_cell.length_a   1.000
_cell.length_b   1.000
_cell.length_c   1.000
_cell.angle_alpha   90.00
_cell.angle_beta   90.00
_cell.angle_gamma   90.00
#
_symmetry.space_group_name_H-M   'P 1'
#
loop_
_entity.id
_entity.type
_entity.pdbx_description
1 polymer ?
#
loop_
_entity_poly.entity_id
_entity_poly.type
_entity_poly.pdbx_seq_one_letter_code
_entity_poly.pdbx_strand_id
1 'polypeptide(L)'
;MLASSEPSSDVDELVAASETMTFPLFVKAVAGGGGRGMRRVAEPEQLRESIEAAAREAESAFGDPTVFLEQAVIDPRHIEVQILADGQGNVVHLFERDCSVQRRHQKVIELAPAPNLPEGLREKICADAVAFAKEIDYSCAGTVEFLLDTRGNHVFIEMNPRIQVEHTVTEEVTDVDLVQSQLRIASGETLADLGLQQENIVLRGAALQCRITTEDPANGFRPDVGRITAYRTPGGAGVRLDGGTTLGAEVGAYFDSMLVKLTCRGRDFDTAVARARRALAEFRIRGVATNIPFLQAVLVDPDFTAGRVTTSFIEERPELLTSRSSGDRGTKILAYLADVTVNKPHGERPSPVYPHDKLPAVDFSAPIPDGSRQRLLALGPEASPAICATRRPSASPTPRSVTHISRCWRRE
;
A
#
# COMPACT_ATOMS: atom_id res chain seq x y z
N MET A 1 -3.26 26.82 10.89
CA MET A 1 -3.88 26.83 9.55
C MET A 1 -2.83 27.30 8.55
N LEU A 2 -2.87 26.81 7.32
CA LEU A 2 -2.07 27.35 6.23
C LEU A 2 -2.56 28.76 5.89
N ALA A 3 -1.65 29.62 5.42
CA ALA A 3 -2.06 30.90 4.88
C ALA A 3 -2.87 30.68 3.60
N SER A 4 -4.03 31.26 3.49
CA SER A 4 -4.91 31.18 2.33
C SER A 4 -5.45 32.57 1.97
N SER A 5 -5.70 32.79 0.67
CA SER A 5 -6.43 33.98 0.21
C SER A 5 -7.93 33.79 0.37
N GLU A 6 -8.68 34.89 0.31
CA GLU A 6 -10.11 34.81 0.04
C GLU A 6 -10.33 34.24 -1.38
N PRO A 7 -11.43 33.49 -1.59
CA PRO A 7 -11.79 33.01 -2.92
C PRO A 7 -12.17 34.17 -3.85
N SER A 8 -11.67 34.13 -5.10
CA SER A 8 -12.02 35.10 -6.12
C SER A 8 -12.01 34.49 -7.52
N SER A 9 -12.75 35.06 -8.44
CA SER A 9 -12.65 34.85 -9.88
C SER A 9 -11.79 35.90 -10.57
N ASP A 10 -11.35 36.94 -9.85
CA ASP A 10 -10.47 37.99 -10.35
C ASP A 10 -9.01 37.60 -10.15
N VAL A 11 -8.30 37.51 -11.27
CA VAL A 11 -6.87 37.14 -11.28
C VAL A 11 -5.99 38.18 -10.61
N ASP A 12 -6.33 39.49 -10.77
CA ASP A 12 -5.51 40.56 -10.22
C ASP A 12 -5.64 40.63 -8.70
N GLU A 13 -6.83 40.36 -8.14
CA GLU A 13 -7.03 40.24 -6.70
C GLU A 13 -6.20 39.09 -6.10
N LEU A 14 -6.19 37.93 -6.76
CA LEU A 14 -5.43 36.76 -6.29
C LEU A 14 -3.93 36.99 -6.39
N VAL A 15 -3.46 37.63 -7.46
CA VAL A 15 -2.03 37.99 -7.59
C VAL A 15 -1.63 38.96 -6.48
N ALA A 16 -2.43 39.99 -6.19
CA ALA A 16 -2.17 40.92 -5.09
C ALA A 16 -2.16 40.20 -3.73
N ALA A 17 -3.10 39.29 -3.48
CA ALA A 17 -3.15 38.50 -2.24
C ALA A 17 -1.86 37.66 -2.05
N SER A 18 -1.25 37.18 -3.13
CA SER A 18 -0.03 36.36 -3.05
C SER A 18 1.21 37.11 -2.53
N GLU A 19 1.23 38.44 -2.58
CA GLU A 19 2.36 39.26 -2.11
C GLU A 19 2.65 39.06 -0.62
N THR A 20 1.63 38.67 0.15
CA THR A 20 1.76 38.38 1.59
C THR A 20 1.99 36.91 1.91
N MET A 21 2.05 36.04 0.89
CA MET A 21 2.17 34.62 1.04
C MET A 21 3.57 34.11 0.70
N THR A 22 3.91 32.94 1.25
CA THR A 22 5.22 32.30 0.98
C THR A 22 5.05 31.19 -0.04
N PHE A 23 5.83 31.25 -1.13
CA PHE A 23 5.86 30.19 -2.14
C PHE A 23 6.59 28.93 -1.62
N PRO A 24 6.26 27.75 -2.13
CA PRO A 24 5.27 27.48 -3.19
C PRO A 24 3.81 27.62 -2.70
N LEU A 25 2.91 27.93 -3.65
CA LEU A 25 1.47 28.04 -3.42
C LEU A 25 0.71 26.97 -4.19
N PHE A 26 -0.49 26.64 -3.74
CA PHE A 26 -1.51 25.97 -4.54
C PHE A 26 -2.57 26.95 -4.98
N VAL A 27 -2.98 26.87 -6.23
CA VAL A 27 -4.23 27.43 -6.75
C VAL A 27 -5.29 26.35 -6.66
N LYS A 28 -6.38 26.56 -5.94
CA LYS A 28 -7.42 25.55 -5.69
C LYS A 28 -8.77 26.07 -6.14
N ALA A 29 -9.56 25.24 -6.85
CA ALA A 29 -10.95 25.54 -7.16
C ALA A 29 -11.82 25.40 -5.90
N VAL A 30 -12.71 26.37 -5.65
CA VAL A 30 -13.64 26.33 -4.50
C VAL A 30 -14.59 25.15 -4.60
N ALA A 31 -15.13 24.88 -5.78
CA ALA A 31 -16.00 23.74 -6.04
C ALA A 31 -15.21 22.42 -6.29
N GLY A 32 -13.86 22.45 -6.22
CA GLY A 32 -12.99 21.31 -6.43
C GLY A 32 -12.91 20.39 -5.23
N GLY A 33 -12.49 19.13 -5.45
CA GLY A 33 -12.26 18.16 -4.41
C GLY A 33 -11.43 16.98 -4.91
N GLY A 34 -10.81 16.22 -3.99
CA GLY A 34 -10.01 15.03 -4.32
C GLY A 34 -8.81 15.32 -5.25
N GLY A 35 -8.21 16.52 -5.13
CA GLY A 35 -7.06 16.95 -5.95
C GLY A 35 -7.41 17.47 -7.36
N ARG A 36 -8.67 17.51 -7.74
CA ARG A 36 -9.13 18.12 -9.01
C ARG A 36 -9.24 19.63 -8.89
N GLY A 37 -8.81 20.35 -9.93
CA GLY A 37 -8.81 21.83 -9.93
C GLY A 37 -7.72 22.39 -8.99
N MET A 38 -6.61 21.68 -8.81
CA MET A 38 -5.51 22.08 -7.96
C MET A 38 -4.21 22.15 -8.74
N ARG A 39 -3.47 23.28 -8.64
CA ARG A 39 -2.19 23.48 -9.32
C ARG A 39 -1.15 24.03 -8.36
N ARG A 40 0.01 23.37 -8.31
CA ARG A 40 1.15 23.88 -7.55
C ARG A 40 1.90 24.92 -8.38
N VAL A 41 2.20 26.04 -7.76
CA VAL A 41 2.97 27.16 -8.32
C VAL A 41 4.24 27.32 -7.48
N ALA A 42 5.39 27.06 -8.09
CA ALA A 42 6.67 27.12 -7.41
C ALA A 42 7.20 28.55 -7.27
N GLU A 43 7.00 29.37 -8.28
CA GLU A 43 7.58 30.71 -8.42
C GLU A 43 6.52 31.74 -8.76
N PRO A 44 6.66 33.00 -8.30
CA PRO A 44 5.68 34.08 -8.53
C PRO A 44 5.35 34.33 -10.00
N GLU A 45 6.33 34.16 -10.89
CA GLU A 45 6.21 34.45 -12.32
C GLU A 45 5.19 33.52 -13.00
N GLN A 46 4.98 32.34 -12.46
CA GLN A 46 4.05 31.31 -13.00
C GLN A 46 2.61 31.50 -12.45
N LEU A 47 2.43 32.38 -11.45
CA LEU A 47 1.18 32.43 -10.70
C LEU A 47 -0.01 32.82 -11.55
N ARG A 48 0.09 33.92 -12.31
CA ARG A 48 -1.00 34.44 -13.14
C ARG A 48 -1.51 33.39 -14.13
N GLU A 49 -0.62 32.79 -14.89
CA GLU A 49 -0.98 31.75 -15.85
C GLU A 49 -1.63 30.55 -15.19
N SER A 50 -1.14 30.18 -14.00
CA SER A 50 -1.67 29.06 -13.20
C SER A 50 -3.07 29.35 -12.68
N ILE A 51 -3.35 30.59 -12.23
CA ILE A 51 -4.69 31.02 -11.79
C ILE A 51 -5.67 30.94 -12.95
N GLU A 52 -5.32 31.55 -14.09
CA GLU A 52 -6.17 31.55 -15.29
C GLU A 52 -6.48 30.13 -15.79
N ALA A 53 -5.48 29.26 -15.77
CA ALA A 53 -5.65 27.86 -16.18
C ALA A 53 -6.53 27.08 -15.20
N ALA A 54 -6.34 27.29 -13.88
CA ALA A 54 -7.15 26.65 -12.86
C ALA A 54 -8.60 27.12 -12.88
N ALA A 55 -8.84 28.42 -13.08
CA ALA A 55 -10.19 28.98 -13.20
C ALA A 55 -10.95 28.44 -14.43
N ARG A 56 -10.29 28.33 -15.59
CA ARG A 56 -10.89 27.71 -16.79
C ARG A 56 -11.22 26.23 -16.58
N GLU A 57 -10.33 25.49 -15.89
CA GLU A 57 -10.56 24.08 -15.57
C GLU A 57 -11.72 23.92 -14.58
N ALA A 58 -11.79 24.79 -13.56
CA ALA A 58 -12.85 24.80 -12.56
C ALA A 58 -14.22 25.14 -13.20
N GLU A 59 -14.29 26.12 -14.05
CA GLU A 59 -15.50 26.45 -14.79
C GLU A 59 -15.97 25.29 -15.69
N SER A 60 -15.04 24.66 -16.42
CA SER A 60 -15.37 23.51 -17.27
C SER A 60 -15.83 22.28 -16.49
N ALA A 61 -15.24 22.02 -15.34
CA ALA A 61 -15.48 20.80 -14.56
C ALA A 61 -16.64 20.93 -13.56
N PHE A 62 -16.83 22.14 -13.01
CA PHE A 62 -17.74 22.38 -11.89
C PHE A 62 -18.76 23.49 -12.17
N GLY A 63 -18.61 24.28 -13.25
CA GLY A 63 -19.45 25.41 -13.57
C GLY A 63 -19.20 26.67 -12.74
N ASP A 64 -18.09 26.73 -12.00
CA ASP A 64 -17.69 27.84 -11.13
C ASP A 64 -16.18 28.11 -11.31
N PRO A 65 -15.75 29.28 -11.85
CA PRO A 65 -14.35 29.63 -12.05
C PRO A 65 -13.64 30.10 -10.78
N THR A 66 -14.34 30.17 -9.64
CA THR A 66 -13.80 30.72 -8.40
C THR A 66 -12.69 29.83 -7.85
N VAL A 67 -11.52 30.45 -7.62
CA VAL A 67 -10.34 29.79 -7.07
C VAL A 67 -9.79 30.57 -5.88
N PHE A 68 -8.94 29.95 -5.10
CA PHE A 68 -8.20 30.59 -4.00
C PHE A 68 -6.76 30.10 -3.95
N LEU A 69 -5.91 30.88 -3.31
CA LEU A 69 -4.50 30.51 -3.07
C LEU A 69 -4.37 29.92 -1.67
N GLU A 70 -3.53 28.90 -1.57
CA GLU A 70 -3.17 28.31 -0.27
C GLU A 70 -1.68 27.98 -0.26
N GLN A 71 -1.02 28.27 0.87
CA GLN A 71 0.37 27.94 1.06
C GLN A 71 0.60 26.42 0.95
N ALA A 72 1.56 26.01 0.13
CA ALA A 72 1.90 24.59 0.00
C ALA A 72 2.76 24.11 1.18
N VAL A 73 2.48 22.93 1.69
CA VAL A 73 3.39 22.22 2.59
C VAL A 73 4.44 21.53 1.75
N ILE A 74 5.71 21.68 2.12
CA ILE A 74 6.83 21.10 1.37
C ILE A 74 7.05 19.67 1.85
N ASP A 75 7.12 18.73 0.89
CA ASP A 75 7.38 17.31 1.12
C ASP A 75 6.57 16.72 2.28
N PRO A 76 5.24 16.93 2.29
CA PRO A 76 4.44 16.49 3.40
C PRO A 76 4.23 14.98 3.40
N ARG A 77 3.97 14.45 4.59
CA ARG A 77 3.27 13.17 4.75
C ARG A 77 1.77 13.43 4.80
N HIS A 78 1.00 12.52 4.23
CA HIS A 78 -0.45 12.50 4.32
C HIS A 78 -0.86 11.58 5.45
N ILE A 79 -1.22 12.16 6.58
CA ILE A 79 -1.66 11.46 7.79
C ILE A 79 -3.15 11.68 7.95
N GLU A 80 -3.90 10.63 8.26
CA GLU A 80 -5.33 10.72 8.46
C GLU A 80 -5.77 9.93 9.69
N VAL A 81 -6.82 10.39 10.36
CA VAL A 81 -7.34 9.77 11.58
C VAL A 81 -8.73 9.21 11.33
N GLN A 82 -8.90 7.91 11.62
CA GLN A 82 -10.21 7.28 11.59
C GLN A 82 -11.04 7.70 12.80
N ILE A 83 -12.17 8.31 12.55
CA ILE A 83 -13.17 8.68 13.57
C ILE A 83 -14.35 7.72 13.50
N LEU A 84 -14.88 7.41 14.67
CA LEU A 84 -16.16 6.76 14.85
C LEU A 84 -16.95 7.51 15.93
N ALA A 85 -18.19 7.89 15.62
CA ALA A 85 -19.04 8.71 16.49
C ALA A 85 -20.46 8.16 16.51
N ASP A 86 -21.11 8.21 17.67
CA ASP A 86 -22.52 7.82 17.82
C ASP A 86 -23.48 9.02 17.78
N GLY A 87 -24.77 8.74 17.81
CA GLY A 87 -25.82 9.77 17.81
C GLY A 87 -25.99 10.51 19.14
N GLN A 88 -25.17 10.23 20.16
CA GLN A 88 -25.21 10.85 21.48
C GLN A 88 -24.03 11.82 21.72
N GLY A 89 -23.21 12.07 20.69
CA GLY A 89 -22.07 12.97 20.77
C GLY A 89 -20.80 12.32 21.34
N ASN A 90 -20.78 11.00 21.53
CA ASN A 90 -19.54 10.30 21.85
C ASN A 90 -18.73 10.12 20.60
N VAL A 91 -17.44 10.42 20.67
CA VAL A 91 -16.49 10.33 19.55
C VAL A 91 -15.23 9.63 20.04
N VAL A 92 -14.79 8.61 19.28
CA VAL A 92 -13.50 7.94 19.47
C VAL A 92 -12.67 8.00 18.19
N HIS A 93 -11.37 7.93 18.34
CA HIS A 93 -10.46 7.68 17.21
C HIS A 93 -10.00 6.22 17.19
N LEU A 94 -9.75 5.71 16.00
CA LEU A 94 -9.19 4.38 15.76
C LEU A 94 -7.77 4.50 15.21
N PHE A 95 -7.02 5.44 15.75
CA PHE A 95 -5.67 5.83 15.38
C PHE A 95 -5.54 6.37 13.96
N GLU A 96 -4.30 6.65 13.59
CA GLU A 96 -3.95 7.26 12.33
C GLU A 96 -3.52 6.22 11.28
N ARG A 97 -3.61 6.65 10.03
CA ARG A 97 -3.03 5.99 8.86
C ARG A 97 -2.04 6.94 8.18
N ASP A 98 -1.04 6.37 7.53
CA ASP A 98 -0.18 7.07 6.58
C ASP A 98 -0.58 6.70 5.15
N CYS A 99 -0.99 7.70 4.39
CA CYS A 99 -1.42 7.58 3.01
C CYS A 99 -0.51 8.38 2.06
N SER A 100 0.76 8.54 2.42
CA SER A 100 1.71 9.37 1.66
C SER A 100 2.10 8.75 0.32
N VAL A 101 2.02 7.42 0.15
CA VAL A 101 2.31 6.78 -1.14
C VAL A 101 1.13 7.01 -2.09
N GLN A 102 1.21 8.09 -2.85
CA GLN A 102 0.17 8.56 -3.75
C GLN A 102 0.74 8.82 -5.13
N ARG A 103 -0.12 8.77 -6.13
CA ARG A 103 0.15 9.24 -7.48
C ARG A 103 -0.94 10.22 -7.90
N ARG A 104 -0.56 11.45 -8.24
CA ARG A 104 -1.52 12.51 -8.61
C ARG A 104 -2.65 12.63 -7.58
N HIS A 105 -2.30 12.66 -6.31
CA HIS A 105 -3.22 12.71 -5.15
C HIS A 105 -4.13 11.47 -4.98
N GLN A 106 -3.89 10.39 -5.73
CA GLN A 106 -4.58 9.12 -5.52
C GLN A 106 -3.72 8.19 -4.67
N LYS A 107 -4.24 7.74 -3.55
CA LYS A 107 -3.59 6.80 -2.63
C LYS A 107 -3.35 5.45 -3.33
N VAL A 108 -2.18 4.86 -3.13
CA VAL A 108 -1.75 3.60 -3.76
C VAL A 108 -1.41 2.55 -2.71
N ILE A 109 -0.70 2.97 -1.66
CA ILE A 109 -0.37 2.14 -0.50
C ILE A 109 -0.70 2.94 0.75
N GLU A 110 -1.40 2.30 1.68
CA GLU A 110 -1.78 2.89 2.96
C GLU A 110 -1.25 2.03 4.11
N LEU A 111 -0.83 2.68 5.18
CA LEU A 111 -0.19 2.07 6.35
C LEU A 111 -0.95 2.41 7.63
N ALA A 112 -1.02 1.48 8.57
CA ALA A 112 -1.44 1.75 9.94
C ALA A 112 -0.59 0.90 10.92
N PRO A 113 -0.07 1.51 11.99
CA PRO A 113 0.06 2.94 12.22
C PRO A 113 1.07 3.60 11.29
N ALA A 114 1.07 4.93 11.25
CA ALA A 114 2.08 5.69 10.52
C ALA A 114 3.48 5.41 11.11
N PRO A 115 4.46 4.95 10.29
CA PRO A 115 5.80 4.69 10.78
C PRO A 115 6.52 5.99 11.15
N ASN A 116 7.44 5.90 12.12
CA ASN A 116 8.37 6.98 12.50
C ASN A 116 7.69 8.33 12.82
N LEU A 117 6.51 8.33 13.42
CA LEU A 117 5.96 9.57 13.99
C LEU A 117 6.77 10.00 15.21
N PRO A 118 7.09 11.29 15.36
CA PRO A 118 7.66 11.82 16.61
C PRO A 118 6.80 11.45 17.83
N GLU A 119 7.47 11.32 18.97
CA GLU A 119 6.79 11.03 20.25
C GLU A 119 5.75 12.10 20.57
N GLY A 120 4.56 11.69 21.03
CA GLY A 120 3.43 12.56 21.36
C GLY A 120 2.67 13.14 20.16
N LEU A 121 3.19 13.00 18.94
CA LEU A 121 2.52 13.57 17.76
C LEU A 121 1.28 12.79 17.36
N ARG A 122 1.28 11.45 17.51
CA ARG A 122 0.10 10.61 17.28
C ARG A 122 -1.06 11.04 18.16
N GLU A 123 -0.80 11.16 19.44
CA GLU A 123 -1.79 11.53 20.45
C GLU A 123 -2.38 12.91 20.12
N LYS A 124 -1.52 13.86 19.72
CA LYS A 124 -1.94 15.21 19.34
C LYS A 124 -2.84 15.22 18.10
N ILE A 125 -2.42 14.55 17.02
CA ILE A 125 -3.19 14.49 15.76
C ILE A 125 -4.54 13.80 16.00
N CYS A 126 -4.56 12.69 16.76
CA CYS A 126 -5.79 11.99 17.10
C CYS A 126 -6.72 12.86 17.97
N ALA A 127 -6.17 13.60 18.94
CA ALA A 127 -6.96 14.50 19.78
C ALA A 127 -7.57 15.65 18.97
N ASP A 128 -6.81 16.25 18.06
CA ASP A 128 -7.29 17.33 17.18
C ASP A 128 -8.41 16.82 16.24
N ALA A 129 -8.29 15.60 15.72
CA ALA A 129 -9.33 14.99 14.90
C ALA A 129 -10.62 14.73 15.69
N VAL A 130 -10.51 14.24 16.93
CA VAL A 130 -11.68 14.05 17.83
C VAL A 130 -12.31 15.38 18.20
N ALA A 131 -11.50 16.40 18.50
CA ALA A 131 -12.01 17.75 18.82
C ALA A 131 -12.77 18.34 17.64
N PHE A 132 -12.23 18.21 16.42
CA PHE A 132 -12.90 18.64 15.20
C PHE A 132 -14.24 17.93 14.98
N ALA A 133 -14.27 16.60 15.13
CA ALA A 133 -15.50 15.83 14.94
C ALA A 133 -16.58 16.18 15.98
N LYS A 134 -16.18 16.47 17.23
CA LYS A 134 -17.10 16.95 18.28
C LYS A 134 -17.66 18.33 17.98
N GLU A 135 -16.83 19.25 17.49
CA GLU A 135 -17.25 20.63 17.20
C GLU A 135 -18.33 20.71 16.11
N ILE A 136 -18.35 19.74 15.19
CA ILE A 136 -19.34 19.67 14.11
C ILE A 136 -20.49 18.69 14.40
N ASP A 137 -20.62 18.21 15.63
CA ASP A 137 -21.61 17.19 16.03
C ASP A 137 -21.64 15.98 15.10
N TYR A 138 -20.44 15.49 14.72
CA TYR A 138 -20.32 14.41 13.76
C TYR A 138 -20.91 13.09 14.28
N SER A 139 -21.55 12.33 13.40
CA SER A 139 -22.04 10.97 13.69
C SER A 139 -21.65 10.00 12.59
N CYS A 140 -21.42 8.74 12.94
CA CYS A 140 -21.00 7.63 12.09
C CYS A 140 -19.47 7.55 11.89
N ALA A 141 -19.01 6.80 10.87
CA ALA A 141 -17.61 6.69 10.53
C ALA A 141 -17.16 7.82 9.61
N GLY A 142 -16.06 8.46 9.94
CA GLY A 142 -15.45 9.52 9.15
C GLY A 142 -13.93 9.50 9.28
N THR A 143 -13.27 10.26 8.43
CA THR A 143 -11.80 10.37 8.43
C THR A 143 -11.41 11.82 8.33
N VAL A 144 -10.56 12.28 9.24
CA VAL A 144 -9.98 13.62 9.25
C VAL A 144 -8.57 13.53 8.67
N GLU A 145 -8.30 14.28 7.60
CA GLU A 145 -7.04 14.26 6.86
C GLU A 145 -6.16 15.45 7.19
N PHE A 146 -4.86 15.19 7.34
CA PHE A 146 -3.83 16.17 7.66
C PHE A 146 -2.62 16.05 6.75
N LEU A 147 -1.96 17.17 6.47
CA LEU A 147 -0.58 17.17 5.99
C LEU A 147 0.37 17.40 7.17
N LEU A 148 1.38 16.55 7.26
CA LEU A 148 2.43 16.63 8.26
C LEU A 148 3.72 17.08 7.59
N ASP A 149 4.26 18.23 8.00
CA ASP A 149 5.53 18.73 7.51
C ASP A 149 6.74 18.01 8.14
N THR A 150 7.94 18.30 7.62
CA THR A 150 9.19 17.71 8.10
C THR A 150 9.59 18.18 9.51
N ARG A 151 8.92 19.21 10.06
CA ARG A 151 9.16 19.76 11.41
C ARG A 151 8.20 19.17 12.45
N GLY A 152 7.26 18.33 12.02
CA GLY A 152 6.23 17.75 12.89
C GLY A 152 5.00 18.64 13.08
N ASN A 153 4.83 19.71 12.29
CA ASN A 153 3.59 20.48 12.27
C ASN A 153 2.59 19.79 11.37
N HIS A 154 1.38 19.59 11.86
CA HIS A 154 0.28 19.06 11.06
C HIS A 154 -0.75 20.15 10.78
N VAL A 155 -1.32 20.11 9.60
CA VAL A 155 -2.37 21.02 9.16
C VAL A 155 -3.55 20.22 8.63
N PHE A 156 -4.76 20.63 9.01
CA PHE A 156 -5.99 20.05 8.51
C PHE A 156 -6.15 20.30 7.01
N ILE A 157 -6.60 19.29 6.27
CA ILE A 157 -6.92 19.39 4.84
C ILE A 157 -8.44 19.34 4.65
N GLU A 158 -9.02 18.19 5.01
CA GLU A 158 -10.44 17.92 4.81
C GLU A 158 -10.93 16.83 5.78
N MET A 159 -12.25 16.70 5.87
CA MET A 159 -12.89 15.55 6.48
C MET A 159 -13.70 14.79 5.43
N ASN A 160 -13.51 13.49 5.38
CA ASN A 160 -14.32 12.59 4.56
C ASN A 160 -15.45 12.00 5.43
N PRO A 161 -16.73 12.46 5.29
CA PRO A 161 -17.84 12.03 6.13
C PRO A 161 -18.40 10.67 5.65
N ARG A 162 -17.56 9.70 5.50
CA ARG A 162 -17.86 8.36 4.99
C ARG A 162 -16.76 7.39 5.31
N ILE A 163 -17.03 6.09 5.15
CA ILE A 163 -15.98 5.07 5.13
C ILE A 163 -15.06 5.26 3.92
N GLN A 164 -13.78 4.98 4.09
CA GLN A 164 -12.78 5.08 3.03
C GLN A 164 -12.29 3.71 2.57
N VAL A 165 -11.62 3.65 1.42
CA VAL A 165 -11.07 2.41 0.83
C VAL A 165 -10.09 1.75 1.79
N GLU A 166 -9.27 2.56 2.46
CA GLU A 166 -8.18 2.17 3.35
C GLU A 166 -8.59 1.82 4.79
N HIS A 167 -9.90 1.76 5.10
CA HIS A 167 -10.38 1.38 6.43
C HIS A 167 -9.83 0.03 6.91
N THR A 168 -9.50 -0.86 5.98
CA THR A 168 -9.04 -2.21 6.29
C THR A 168 -7.76 -2.26 7.11
N VAL A 169 -6.81 -1.31 6.90
CA VAL A 169 -5.58 -1.28 7.73
C VAL A 169 -5.88 -0.90 9.17
N THR A 170 -6.86 -0.02 9.41
CA THR A 170 -7.34 0.33 10.75
C THR A 170 -8.00 -0.87 11.42
N GLU A 171 -8.89 -1.56 10.72
CA GLU A 171 -9.55 -2.78 11.23
C GLU A 171 -8.51 -3.84 11.64
N GLU A 172 -7.49 -4.05 10.81
CA GLU A 172 -6.44 -5.03 11.08
C GLU A 172 -5.57 -4.71 12.31
N VAL A 173 -5.37 -3.44 12.66
CA VAL A 173 -4.55 -3.05 13.82
C VAL A 173 -5.35 -2.76 15.08
N THR A 174 -6.67 -2.58 14.98
CA THR A 174 -7.54 -2.30 16.13
C THR A 174 -8.48 -3.44 16.49
N ASP A 175 -8.65 -4.41 15.60
CA ASP A 175 -9.64 -5.49 15.67
C ASP A 175 -11.10 -4.94 15.75
N VAL A 176 -11.37 -3.72 15.22
CA VAL A 176 -12.69 -3.09 15.16
C VAL A 176 -13.25 -3.19 13.75
N ASP A 177 -14.38 -3.85 13.58
CA ASP A 177 -15.13 -3.90 12.31
C ASP A 177 -15.90 -2.58 12.13
N LEU A 178 -15.37 -1.71 11.25
CA LEU A 178 -15.92 -0.37 10.99
C LEU A 178 -17.28 -0.44 10.29
N VAL A 179 -17.46 -1.35 9.36
CA VAL A 179 -18.71 -1.47 8.61
C VAL A 179 -19.83 -1.98 9.52
N GLN A 180 -19.55 -2.99 10.34
CA GLN A 180 -20.49 -3.47 11.34
C GLN A 180 -20.83 -2.35 12.36
N SER A 181 -19.82 -1.62 12.83
CA SER A 181 -20.01 -0.50 13.75
C SER A 181 -20.91 0.60 13.17
N GLN A 182 -20.70 0.94 11.88
CA GLN A 182 -21.59 1.89 11.19
C GLN A 182 -23.06 1.44 11.17
N LEU A 183 -23.30 0.18 10.86
CA LEU A 183 -24.66 -0.38 10.80
C LEU A 183 -25.31 -0.37 12.20
N ARG A 184 -24.58 -0.71 13.24
CA ARG A 184 -25.07 -0.74 14.62
C ARG A 184 -25.36 0.68 15.13
N ILE A 185 -24.47 1.66 14.87
CA ILE A 185 -24.69 3.06 15.20
C ILE A 185 -25.91 3.62 14.46
N ALA A 186 -26.04 3.32 13.16
CA ALA A 186 -27.21 3.72 12.39
C ALA A 186 -28.52 3.09 12.88
N SER A 187 -28.45 1.96 13.57
CA SER A 187 -29.57 1.31 14.25
C SER A 187 -29.88 1.91 15.62
N GLY A 188 -29.11 2.90 16.09
CA GLY A 188 -29.31 3.61 17.34
C GLY A 188 -28.47 3.11 18.53
N GLU A 189 -27.56 2.18 18.30
CA GLU A 189 -26.61 1.74 19.35
C GLU A 189 -25.53 2.81 19.58
N THR A 190 -25.05 2.88 20.82
CA THR A 190 -23.98 3.80 21.22
C THR A 190 -22.61 3.16 21.11
N LEU A 191 -21.54 3.94 21.15
CA LEU A 191 -20.17 3.44 21.24
C LEU A 191 -19.98 2.57 22.51
N ALA A 192 -20.67 2.89 23.60
CA ALA A 192 -20.65 2.10 24.82
C ALA A 192 -21.29 0.72 24.61
N ASP A 193 -22.41 0.63 23.87
CA ASP A 193 -23.08 -0.64 23.54
C ASP A 193 -22.19 -1.52 22.64
N LEU A 194 -21.32 -0.90 21.84
CA LEU A 194 -20.34 -1.59 21.02
C LEU A 194 -19.07 -1.99 21.80
N GLY A 195 -18.90 -1.53 23.04
CA GLY A 195 -17.67 -1.72 23.83
C GLY A 195 -16.49 -0.87 23.33
N LEU A 196 -16.77 0.19 22.57
CA LEU A 196 -15.78 1.07 21.92
C LEU A 196 -15.57 2.35 22.74
N GLN A 197 -15.17 2.22 24.01
CA GLN A 197 -14.60 3.34 24.76
C GLN A 197 -13.14 3.53 24.34
N GLN A 198 -12.64 4.78 24.31
CA GLN A 198 -11.30 5.09 23.83
C GLN A 198 -10.19 4.29 24.54
N GLU A 199 -10.32 4.09 25.83
CA GLU A 199 -9.37 3.34 26.65
C GLU A 199 -9.29 1.84 26.31
N ASN A 200 -10.33 1.29 25.67
CA ASN A 200 -10.41 -0.11 25.29
C ASN A 200 -9.87 -0.36 23.86
N ILE A 201 -9.69 0.70 23.09
CA ILE A 201 -9.21 0.60 21.71
C ILE A 201 -7.69 0.55 21.70
N VAL A 202 -7.14 -0.60 21.36
CA VAL A 202 -5.70 -0.88 21.45
C VAL A 202 -5.12 -1.07 20.06
N LEU A 203 -4.01 -0.37 19.80
CA LEU A 203 -3.23 -0.53 18.57
C LEU A 203 -2.34 -1.78 18.67
N ARG A 204 -2.45 -2.71 17.71
CA ARG A 204 -1.73 -3.98 17.72
C ARG A 204 -1.04 -4.26 16.40
N GLY A 205 0.30 -4.27 16.43
CA GLY A 205 1.11 -4.57 15.25
C GLY A 205 1.10 -3.46 14.21
N ALA A 206 1.22 -3.84 12.95
CA ALA A 206 1.15 -2.94 11.81
C ALA A 206 0.42 -3.61 10.64
N ALA A 207 -0.25 -2.82 9.83
CA ALA A 207 -0.91 -3.27 8.62
C ALA A 207 -0.55 -2.37 7.43
N LEU A 208 -0.56 -2.97 6.25
CA LEU A 208 -0.28 -2.32 4.98
C LEU A 208 -1.33 -2.77 3.96
N GLN A 209 -1.98 -1.83 3.28
CA GLN A 209 -2.88 -2.10 2.17
C GLN A 209 -2.23 -1.69 0.86
N CYS A 210 -2.35 -2.54 -0.16
CA CYS A 210 -2.03 -2.23 -1.55
C CYS A 210 -3.31 -2.21 -2.38
N ARG A 211 -3.52 -1.15 -3.15
CA ARG A 211 -4.60 -1.09 -4.16
C ARG A 211 -4.12 -1.75 -5.44
N ILE A 212 -4.66 -2.92 -5.75
CA ILE A 212 -4.35 -3.62 -7.00
C ILE A 212 -5.34 -3.15 -8.06
N THR A 213 -4.82 -2.50 -9.10
CA THR A 213 -5.60 -1.88 -10.18
C THR A 213 -5.26 -2.49 -11.54
N THR A 214 -6.19 -2.36 -12.51
CA THR A 214 -5.97 -2.70 -13.91
C THR A 214 -5.35 -1.54 -14.66
N GLU A 215 -4.20 -1.08 -14.19
CA GLU A 215 -3.45 0.01 -14.79
C GLU A 215 -2.04 -0.47 -15.16
N ASP A 216 -1.51 0.06 -16.25
CA ASP A 216 -0.15 -0.23 -16.70
C ASP A 216 0.80 0.90 -16.29
N PRO A 217 1.60 0.74 -15.24
CA PRO A 217 2.52 1.76 -14.77
C PRO A 217 3.57 2.15 -15.83
N ALA A 218 4.03 1.20 -16.64
CA ALA A 218 5.02 1.45 -17.69
C ALA A 218 4.48 2.34 -18.82
N ASN A 219 3.14 2.39 -18.99
CA ASN A 219 2.43 3.24 -19.96
C ASN A 219 1.66 4.37 -19.26
N GLY A 220 2.23 4.99 -18.23
CA GLY A 220 1.66 6.14 -17.52
C GLY A 220 0.40 5.84 -16.73
N PHE A 221 0.22 4.61 -16.24
CA PHE A 221 -0.98 4.11 -15.55
C PHE A 221 -2.24 4.17 -16.41
N ARG A 222 -2.09 3.91 -17.69
CA ARG A 222 -3.24 3.79 -18.56
C ARG A 222 -4.10 2.60 -18.10
N PRO A 223 -5.41 2.82 -17.87
CA PRO A 223 -6.31 1.71 -17.56
C PRO A 223 -6.32 0.67 -18.68
N ASP A 224 -6.25 -0.59 -18.30
CA ASP A 224 -6.36 -1.73 -19.21
C ASP A 224 -7.73 -2.39 -19.02
N VAL A 225 -8.32 -2.84 -20.12
CA VAL A 225 -9.64 -3.46 -20.18
C VAL A 225 -9.54 -4.82 -20.81
N GLY A 226 -10.36 -5.76 -20.38
CA GLY A 226 -10.33 -7.10 -20.95
C GLY A 226 -10.98 -8.14 -20.03
N ARG A 227 -10.86 -9.40 -20.43
CA ARG A 227 -11.40 -10.53 -19.67
C ARG A 227 -10.33 -11.19 -18.84
N ILE A 228 -10.60 -11.37 -17.55
CA ILE A 228 -9.68 -12.07 -16.64
C ILE A 228 -9.64 -13.56 -16.98
N THR A 229 -8.48 -14.00 -17.49
CA THR A 229 -8.25 -15.39 -17.93
C THR A 229 -7.57 -16.27 -16.88
N ALA A 230 -6.97 -15.65 -15.84
CA ALA A 230 -6.53 -16.34 -14.63
C ALA A 230 -6.66 -15.40 -13.44
N TYR A 231 -7.16 -15.92 -12.34
CA TYR A 231 -7.27 -15.22 -11.06
C TYR A 231 -6.90 -16.17 -9.92
N ARG A 232 -5.74 -16.00 -9.34
CA ARG A 232 -5.27 -16.76 -8.18
C ARG A 232 -4.80 -15.80 -7.12
N THR A 233 -5.42 -15.86 -5.97
CA THR A 233 -5.14 -15.00 -4.81
C THR A 233 -4.09 -15.62 -3.89
N PRO A 234 -3.31 -14.78 -3.20
CA PRO A 234 -2.49 -15.23 -2.07
C PRO A 234 -3.38 -15.60 -0.88
N GLY A 235 -2.77 -16.28 0.09
CA GLY A 235 -3.44 -16.66 1.32
C GLY A 235 -2.48 -16.76 2.50
N GLY A 236 -2.99 -17.23 3.63
CA GLY A 236 -2.22 -17.44 4.87
C GLY A 236 -2.46 -16.35 5.91
N ALA A 237 -1.88 -16.58 7.11
CA ALA A 237 -2.09 -15.71 8.27
C ALA A 237 -1.70 -14.25 7.99
N GLY A 238 -2.58 -13.30 8.35
CA GLY A 238 -2.39 -11.86 8.15
C GLY A 238 -2.40 -11.41 6.70
N VAL A 239 -3.09 -12.13 5.81
CA VAL A 239 -3.42 -11.72 4.46
C VAL A 239 -4.93 -11.62 4.33
N ARG A 240 -5.42 -10.41 4.05
CA ARG A 240 -6.83 -10.11 3.81
C ARG A 240 -7.00 -9.58 2.39
N LEU A 241 -8.08 -9.98 1.76
CA LEU A 241 -8.45 -9.57 0.41
C LEU A 241 -9.89 -9.06 0.40
N ASP A 242 -10.05 -7.82 -0.04
CA ASP A 242 -11.37 -7.22 -0.27
C ASP A 242 -11.49 -6.88 -1.75
N GLY A 243 -12.22 -7.66 -2.49
CA GLY A 243 -12.36 -7.51 -3.93
C GLY A 243 -13.62 -8.15 -4.47
N GLY A 244 -14.07 -7.68 -5.64
CA GLY A 244 -15.30 -8.14 -6.29
C GLY A 244 -15.08 -8.84 -7.63
N THR A 245 -13.83 -9.24 -7.96
CA THR A 245 -13.54 -9.85 -9.27
C THR A 245 -13.23 -11.34 -9.17
N THR A 246 -13.44 -12.05 -10.24
CA THR A 246 -13.24 -13.51 -10.34
C THR A 246 -12.68 -13.89 -11.70
N LEU A 247 -12.31 -15.17 -11.85
CA LEU A 247 -12.00 -15.76 -13.15
C LEU A 247 -13.19 -15.58 -14.13
N GLY A 248 -12.91 -15.08 -15.32
CA GLY A 248 -13.90 -14.85 -16.37
C GLY A 248 -14.61 -13.51 -16.31
N ALA A 249 -14.41 -12.71 -15.25
CA ALA A 249 -14.97 -11.37 -15.15
C ALA A 249 -14.41 -10.46 -16.27
N GLU A 250 -15.27 -9.57 -16.76
CA GLU A 250 -14.89 -8.53 -17.72
C GLU A 250 -14.59 -7.23 -17.00
N VAL A 251 -13.39 -6.69 -17.24
CA VAL A 251 -12.97 -5.38 -16.78
C VAL A 251 -13.28 -4.37 -17.86
N GLY A 252 -14.15 -3.42 -17.57
CA GLY A 252 -14.56 -2.36 -18.48
C GLY A 252 -13.98 -0.99 -18.07
N ALA A 253 -14.20 0.00 -18.93
CA ALA A 253 -13.77 1.38 -18.69
C ALA A 253 -14.82 2.24 -17.93
N TYR A 254 -15.95 1.64 -17.52
CA TYR A 254 -17.07 2.40 -16.93
C TYR A 254 -16.96 2.60 -15.43
N PHE A 255 -16.11 1.84 -14.77
CA PHE A 255 -15.90 1.86 -13.31
C PHE A 255 -14.43 2.09 -12.98
N ASP A 256 -14.16 2.26 -11.69
CA ASP A 256 -12.79 2.35 -11.16
C ASP A 256 -11.96 1.13 -11.57
N SER A 257 -10.68 1.34 -11.84
CA SER A 257 -9.71 0.32 -12.23
C SER A 257 -9.35 -0.66 -11.11
N MET A 258 -9.79 -0.41 -9.87
CA MET A 258 -9.44 -1.21 -8.70
C MET A 258 -10.08 -2.60 -8.73
N LEU A 259 -9.26 -3.64 -8.73
CA LEU A 259 -9.71 -5.04 -8.69
C LEU A 259 -9.88 -5.55 -7.26
N VAL A 260 -8.90 -5.26 -6.41
CA VAL A 260 -8.84 -5.81 -5.07
C VAL A 260 -7.92 -4.99 -4.17
N LYS A 261 -8.30 -4.89 -2.90
CA LYS A 261 -7.44 -4.39 -1.82
C LYS A 261 -6.74 -5.60 -1.20
N LEU A 262 -5.41 -5.59 -1.22
CA LEU A 262 -4.58 -6.55 -0.50
C LEU A 262 -4.12 -5.90 0.79
N THR A 263 -4.64 -6.34 1.93
CA THR A 263 -4.21 -5.86 3.26
C THR A 263 -3.40 -6.93 3.96
N CYS A 264 -2.21 -6.57 4.42
CA CYS A 264 -1.29 -7.47 5.11
C CYS A 264 -0.98 -6.94 6.49
N ARG A 265 -1.26 -7.74 7.54
CA ARG A 265 -0.95 -7.44 8.94
C ARG A 265 0.33 -8.14 9.36
N GLY A 266 1.18 -7.47 10.14
CA GLY A 266 2.36 -7.99 10.81
C GLY A 266 2.40 -7.60 12.28
N ARG A 267 3.30 -8.23 13.05
CA ARG A 267 3.59 -7.79 14.42
C ARG A 267 4.26 -6.40 14.47
N ASP A 268 4.89 -6.03 13.37
CA ASP A 268 5.61 -4.77 13.13
C ASP A 268 5.54 -4.42 11.64
N PHE A 269 6.00 -3.24 11.29
CA PHE A 269 6.00 -2.73 9.91
C PHE A 269 6.79 -3.64 8.96
N ASP A 270 7.99 -4.07 9.33
CA ASP A 270 8.84 -4.93 8.51
C ASP A 270 8.16 -6.26 8.18
N THR A 271 7.48 -6.84 9.18
CA THR A 271 6.73 -8.09 9.00
C THR A 271 5.52 -7.88 8.07
N ALA A 272 4.82 -6.75 8.16
CA ALA A 272 3.71 -6.41 7.27
C ALA A 272 4.20 -6.24 5.82
N VAL A 273 5.30 -5.51 5.61
CA VAL A 273 5.95 -5.32 4.30
C VAL A 273 6.41 -6.65 3.71
N ALA A 274 7.11 -7.48 4.49
CA ALA A 274 7.58 -8.79 4.03
C ALA A 274 6.41 -9.68 3.60
N ARG A 275 5.30 -9.64 4.34
CA ARG A 275 4.07 -10.38 4.03
C ARG A 275 3.39 -9.88 2.77
N ALA A 276 3.30 -8.57 2.58
CA ALA A 276 2.76 -7.95 1.36
C ALA A 276 3.59 -8.29 0.13
N ARG A 277 4.92 -8.25 0.23
CA ARG A 277 5.84 -8.66 -0.84
C ARG A 277 5.59 -10.11 -1.26
N ARG A 278 5.48 -11.03 -0.29
CA ARG A 278 5.16 -12.43 -0.55
C ARG A 278 3.79 -12.57 -1.22
N ALA A 279 2.77 -11.90 -0.68
CA ALA A 279 1.41 -11.97 -1.19
C ALA A 279 1.32 -11.45 -2.64
N LEU A 280 1.94 -10.32 -2.96
CA LEU A 280 2.00 -9.79 -4.34
C LEU A 280 2.74 -10.74 -5.29
N ALA A 281 3.79 -11.43 -4.82
CA ALA A 281 4.52 -12.41 -5.64
C ALA A 281 3.70 -13.68 -5.93
N GLU A 282 2.80 -14.06 -5.01
CA GLU A 282 1.87 -15.19 -5.17
C GLU A 282 0.65 -14.85 -6.01
N PHE A 283 0.28 -13.56 -6.08
CA PHE A 283 -0.89 -13.10 -6.82
C PHE A 283 -0.71 -13.34 -8.32
N ARG A 284 -1.72 -13.90 -8.97
CA ARG A 284 -1.70 -14.15 -10.41
C ARG A 284 -2.98 -13.69 -11.07
N ILE A 285 -2.88 -12.60 -11.80
CA ILE A 285 -3.95 -12.06 -12.63
C ILE A 285 -3.47 -12.09 -14.09
N ARG A 286 -4.31 -12.57 -15.01
CA ARG A 286 -4.03 -12.63 -16.44
C ARG A 286 -5.23 -12.14 -17.23
N GLY A 287 -4.97 -11.64 -18.44
CA GLY A 287 -5.98 -11.10 -19.35
C GLY A 287 -6.05 -9.59 -19.34
N VAL A 288 -5.53 -8.96 -18.28
CA VAL A 288 -5.36 -7.50 -18.15
C VAL A 288 -4.00 -7.19 -17.53
N ALA A 289 -3.43 -6.04 -17.86
CA ALA A 289 -2.28 -5.49 -17.15
C ALA A 289 -2.69 -5.08 -15.72
N THR A 290 -1.74 -5.08 -14.79
CA THR A 290 -1.97 -4.65 -13.41
C THR A 290 -0.77 -3.89 -12.88
N ASN A 291 -0.99 -3.08 -11.84
CA ASN A 291 0.05 -2.35 -11.14
C ASN A 291 0.88 -3.21 -10.16
N ILE A 292 0.67 -4.53 -10.08
CA ILE A 292 1.42 -5.42 -9.16
C ILE A 292 2.94 -5.27 -9.26
N PRO A 293 3.57 -5.20 -10.47
CA PRO A 293 5.02 -5.03 -10.57
C PRO A 293 5.51 -3.72 -9.94
N PHE A 294 4.75 -2.65 -10.11
CA PHE A 294 5.03 -1.36 -9.50
C PHE A 294 4.92 -1.43 -7.96
N LEU A 295 3.86 -2.03 -7.43
CA LEU A 295 3.70 -2.23 -5.99
C LEU A 295 4.87 -3.05 -5.40
N GLN A 296 5.32 -4.09 -6.12
CA GLN A 296 6.49 -4.86 -5.71
C GLN A 296 7.78 -4.03 -5.69
N ALA A 297 7.96 -3.10 -6.63
CA ALA A 297 9.09 -2.19 -6.67
C ALA A 297 9.06 -1.21 -5.49
N VAL A 298 7.90 -0.62 -5.20
CA VAL A 298 7.73 0.27 -4.03
C VAL A 298 8.09 -0.45 -2.73
N LEU A 299 7.61 -1.68 -2.53
CA LEU A 299 7.83 -2.44 -1.28
C LEU A 299 9.28 -2.87 -1.04
N VAL A 300 10.20 -2.69 -2.00
CA VAL A 300 11.63 -2.93 -1.84
C VAL A 300 12.47 -1.67 -1.83
N ASP A 301 11.85 -0.52 -2.07
CA ASP A 301 12.53 0.76 -2.06
C ASP A 301 13.08 1.06 -0.65
N PRO A 302 14.34 1.54 -0.53
CA PRO A 302 14.97 1.80 0.77
C PRO A 302 14.26 2.86 1.62
N ASP A 303 13.70 3.92 0.99
CA ASP A 303 13.00 4.95 1.74
C ASP A 303 11.61 4.48 2.18
N PHE A 304 10.93 3.69 1.35
CA PHE A 304 9.68 3.05 1.76
C PHE A 304 9.90 2.11 2.95
N THR A 305 10.87 1.20 2.86
CA THR A 305 11.15 0.25 3.93
C THR A 305 11.65 0.90 5.20
N ALA A 306 12.28 2.07 5.09
CA ALA A 306 12.68 2.89 6.23
C ALA A 306 11.54 3.81 6.76
N GLY A 307 10.35 3.80 6.16
CA GLY A 307 9.22 4.64 6.56
C GLY A 307 9.45 6.13 6.33
N ARG A 308 10.21 6.50 5.31
CA ARG A 308 10.56 7.88 4.96
C ARG A 308 9.92 8.31 3.64
N VAL A 309 8.62 8.11 3.51
CA VAL A 309 7.87 8.47 2.30
C VAL A 309 7.11 9.78 2.49
N THR A 310 7.00 10.54 1.42
CA THR A 310 6.22 11.79 1.32
C THR A 310 5.21 11.67 0.18
N THR A 311 4.35 12.66 0.02
CA THR A 311 3.36 12.66 -1.07
C THR A 311 3.99 12.76 -2.46
N SER A 312 5.24 13.23 -2.58
CA SER A 312 6.02 13.31 -3.82
C SER A 312 6.79 12.01 -4.14
N PHE A 313 6.80 11.02 -3.24
CA PHE A 313 7.64 9.82 -3.30
C PHE A 313 7.64 9.12 -4.68
N ILE A 314 6.48 8.93 -5.30
CA ILE A 314 6.37 8.25 -6.60
C ILE A 314 6.87 9.16 -7.74
N GLU A 315 6.59 10.46 -7.66
CA GLU A 315 6.97 11.42 -8.71
C GLU A 315 8.49 11.61 -8.79
N GLU A 316 9.17 11.51 -7.65
CA GLU A 316 10.62 11.60 -7.54
C GLU A 316 11.36 10.34 -7.98
N ARG A 317 10.65 9.22 -8.20
CA ARG A 317 11.22 7.90 -8.49
C ARG A 317 10.62 7.26 -9.77
N PRO A 318 10.88 7.84 -10.94
CA PRO A 318 10.36 7.32 -12.19
C PRO A 318 10.81 5.88 -12.52
N GLU A 319 11.91 5.42 -11.92
CA GLU A 319 12.40 4.04 -12.06
C GLU A 319 11.43 3.01 -11.50
N LEU A 320 10.61 3.35 -10.51
CA LEU A 320 9.57 2.46 -9.97
C LEU A 320 8.54 2.08 -11.05
N LEU A 321 8.31 2.95 -12.02
CA LEU A 321 7.33 2.76 -13.08
C LEU A 321 7.81 1.78 -14.15
N THR A 322 9.13 1.61 -14.30
CA THR A 322 9.73 0.75 -15.32
C THR A 322 9.91 -0.70 -14.87
N SER A 323 9.52 -1.01 -13.63
CA SER A 323 9.67 -2.34 -13.09
C SER A 323 8.81 -3.34 -13.90
N ARG A 324 9.50 -4.30 -14.53
CA ARG A 324 8.84 -5.35 -15.29
C ARG A 324 8.51 -6.52 -14.37
N SER A 325 7.28 -7.02 -14.48
CA SER A 325 6.93 -8.32 -13.92
C SER A 325 7.97 -9.36 -14.37
N SER A 326 8.48 -10.14 -13.44
CA SER A 326 9.22 -11.33 -13.82
C SER A 326 8.27 -12.20 -14.65
N GLY A 327 8.52 -12.29 -15.96
CA GLY A 327 7.68 -13.06 -16.87
C GLY A 327 7.41 -14.47 -16.30
N ASP A 328 6.20 -14.97 -16.49
CA ASP A 328 5.91 -16.34 -16.13
C ASP A 328 6.79 -17.30 -16.96
N ARG A 329 6.76 -18.60 -16.59
CA ARG A 329 7.56 -19.61 -17.27
C ARG A 329 7.33 -19.63 -18.78
N GLY A 330 6.08 -19.41 -19.23
CA GLY A 330 5.73 -19.33 -20.66
C GLY A 330 6.36 -18.12 -21.34
N THR A 331 6.26 -16.94 -20.74
CA THR A 331 6.90 -15.71 -21.24
C THR A 331 8.42 -15.86 -21.29
N LYS A 332 9.06 -16.46 -20.28
CA LYS A 332 10.51 -16.74 -20.27
C LYS A 332 10.91 -17.70 -21.37
N ILE A 333 10.13 -18.75 -21.60
CA ILE A 333 10.36 -19.69 -22.69
C ILE A 333 10.21 -19.02 -24.04
N LEU A 334 9.14 -18.24 -24.24
CA LEU A 334 8.91 -17.49 -25.48
C LEU A 334 10.02 -16.45 -25.75
N ALA A 335 10.43 -15.71 -24.72
CA ALA A 335 11.55 -14.78 -24.84
C ALA A 335 12.86 -15.50 -25.19
N TYR A 336 13.13 -16.64 -24.57
CA TYR A 336 14.28 -17.45 -24.90
C TYR A 336 14.22 -18.00 -26.33
N LEU A 337 13.06 -18.53 -26.75
CA LEU A 337 12.88 -19.01 -28.12
C LEU A 337 13.03 -17.88 -29.14
N ALA A 338 12.46 -16.70 -28.85
CA ALA A 338 12.61 -15.53 -29.71
C ALA A 338 14.08 -15.09 -29.82
N ASP A 339 14.79 -15.04 -28.68
CA ASP A 339 16.23 -14.70 -28.66
C ASP A 339 17.06 -15.71 -29.49
N VAL A 340 16.84 -17.00 -29.29
CA VAL A 340 17.53 -18.04 -30.04
C VAL A 340 17.21 -18.00 -31.51
N THR A 341 15.94 -17.76 -31.88
CA THR A 341 15.51 -17.74 -33.28
C THR A 341 15.98 -16.48 -34.02
N VAL A 342 15.92 -15.31 -33.35
CA VAL A 342 16.24 -14.02 -33.99
C VAL A 342 17.72 -13.68 -33.88
N ASN A 343 18.32 -13.84 -32.71
CA ASN A 343 19.69 -13.39 -32.45
C ASN A 343 20.73 -14.49 -32.69
N LYS A 344 20.33 -15.77 -32.74
CA LYS A 344 21.23 -16.91 -32.94
C LYS A 344 20.70 -17.90 -34.01
N PRO A 345 20.31 -17.45 -35.20
CA PRO A 345 19.62 -18.26 -36.20
C PRO A 345 20.48 -19.41 -36.72
N HIS A 346 21.78 -19.38 -36.51
CA HIS A 346 22.73 -20.41 -36.97
C HIS A 346 23.44 -21.17 -35.81
N GLY A 347 22.95 -20.93 -34.57
CA GLY A 347 23.36 -21.65 -33.40
C GLY A 347 24.88 -21.68 -33.16
N GLU A 348 25.41 -20.81 -32.31
CA GLU A 348 26.62 -21.18 -31.59
C GLU A 348 26.30 -22.49 -30.88
N ARG A 349 27.03 -23.54 -31.21
CA ARG A 349 27.01 -24.76 -30.40
C ARG A 349 27.43 -24.31 -29.00
N PRO A 350 26.55 -24.33 -27.97
CA PRO A 350 27.03 -24.13 -26.63
C PRO A 350 28.12 -25.19 -26.39
N SER A 351 29.28 -24.73 -25.97
CA SER A 351 30.23 -25.67 -25.37
C SER A 351 29.42 -26.46 -24.34
N PRO A 352 29.42 -27.80 -24.41
CA PRO A 352 28.64 -28.58 -23.48
C PRO A 352 29.27 -28.43 -22.10
N VAL A 353 28.82 -27.39 -21.38
CA VAL A 353 29.01 -27.30 -19.94
C VAL A 353 28.02 -28.32 -19.38
N TYR A 354 28.45 -29.54 -19.33
CA TYR A 354 27.68 -30.56 -18.64
C TYR A 354 27.59 -30.14 -17.17
N PRO A 355 26.41 -30.09 -16.58
CA PRO A 355 26.26 -29.81 -15.15
C PRO A 355 26.91 -30.90 -14.26
N HIS A 356 27.52 -31.91 -14.85
CA HIS A 356 28.23 -32.97 -14.15
C HIS A 356 29.39 -32.46 -13.28
N ASP A 357 30.02 -31.36 -13.67
CA ASP A 357 31.14 -30.78 -12.89
C ASP A 357 30.68 -30.10 -11.59
N LYS A 358 29.36 -29.90 -11.42
CA LYS A 358 28.77 -29.30 -10.21
C LYS A 358 28.13 -30.31 -9.28
N LEU A 359 27.97 -31.53 -9.69
CA LEU A 359 27.47 -32.60 -8.85
C LEU A 359 28.64 -33.39 -8.31
N PRO A 360 28.71 -33.69 -7.01
CA PRO A 360 29.71 -34.61 -6.50
C PRO A 360 29.57 -35.94 -7.23
N ALA A 361 30.69 -36.52 -7.65
CA ALA A 361 30.70 -37.83 -8.25
C ALA A 361 30.05 -38.81 -7.27
N VAL A 362 28.93 -39.41 -7.67
CA VAL A 362 28.22 -40.41 -6.87
C VAL A 362 28.64 -41.78 -7.42
N ASP A 363 29.35 -42.52 -6.60
CA ASP A 363 29.64 -43.94 -6.91
C ASP A 363 28.38 -44.77 -6.60
N PHE A 364 27.65 -45.13 -7.64
CA PHE A 364 26.46 -45.97 -7.53
C PHE A 364 26.78 -47.45 -7.18
N SER A 365 28.05 -47.87 -7.22
CA SER A 365 28.47 -49.20 -6.82
C SER A 365 28.81 -49.29 -5.34
N ALA A 366 29.01 -48.14 -4.69
CA ALA A 366 29.30 -48.10 -3.26
C ALA A 366 28.04 -48.46 -2.44
N PRO A 367 28.19 -49.17 -1.33
CA PRO A 367 27.08 -49.49 -0.47
C PRO A 367 26.45 -48.17 0.07
N ILE A 368 25.13 -48.10 0.00
CA ILE A 368 24.38 -46.92 0.48
C ILE A 368 24.65 -46.73 1.97
N PRO A 369 25.23 -45.59 2.39
CA PRO A 369 25.49 -45.35 3.81
C PRO A 369 24.20 -45.31 4.61
N ASP A 370 24.27 -45.77 5.86
CA ASP A 370 23.14 -45.78 6.78
C ASP A 370 22.49 -44.40 6.90
N GLY A 371 21.25 -44.31 6.46
CA GLY A 371 20.41 -43.13 6.58
C GLY A 371 19.82 -42.93 7.97
N SER A 372 19.07 -41.89 8.14
CA SER A 372 18.41 -41.55 9.40
C SER A 372 17.47 -42.67 9.88
N ARG A 373 16.85 -43.44 8.97
CA ARG A 373 15.96 -44.55 9.30
C ARG A 373 16.74 -45.70 9.93
N GLN A 374 17.89 -46.13 9.35
CA GLN A 374 18.72 -47.20 9.87
C GLN A 374 19.28 -46.83 11.25
N ARG A 375 19.71 -45.60 11.44
CA ARG A 375 20.18 -45.08 12.71
C ARG A 375 19.06 -45.03 13.77
N LEU A 376 17.83 -44.59 13.40
CA LEU A 376 16.69 -44.62 14.28
C LEU A 376 16.36 -46.06 14.73
N LEU A 377 16.36 -46.98 13.80
CA LEU A 377 16.12 -48.41 14.12
C LEU A 377 17.18 -49.01 15.02
N ALA A 378 18.47 -48.61 14.84
CA ALA A 378 19.59 -49.10 15.65
C ALA A 378 19.64 -48.48 17.06
N LEU A 379 19.26 -47.22 17.23
CA LEU A 379 19.41 -46.46 18.46
C LEU A 379 18.09 -46.35 19.27
N GLY A 380 16.99 -46.66 18.64
CA GLY A 380 15.66 -46.49 19.22
C GLY A 380 15.18 -45.03 19.27
N PRO A 381 13.86 -44.81 19.55
CA PRO A 381 13.25 -43.49 19.51
C PRO A 381 13.74 -42.55 20.62
N GLU A 382 14.17 -43.07 21.76
CA GLU A 382 14.59 -42.26 22.95
C GLU A 382 15.97 -41.60 22.75
N ALA A 383 16.92 -42.25 22.03
CA ALA A 383 18.27 -41.71 21.78
C ALA A 383 18.34 -40.80 20.53
N SER A 384 17.37 -40.88 19.64
CA SER A 384 17.36 -40.14 18.36
C SER A 384 17.33 -38.63 18.48
N PRO A 385 16.55 -38.00 19.43
CA PRO A 385 16.52 -36.54 19.58
C PRO A 385 17.87 -35.96 20.03
N ALA A 386 18.61 -36.64 20.88
CA ALA A 386 19.90 -36.16 21.38
C ALA A 386 20.95 -36.05 20.28
N ILE A 387 20.93 -36.97 19.29
CA ILE A 387 21.86 -36.97 18.16
C ILE A 387 21.49 -35.92 17.12
N CYS A 388 20.19 -35.60 16.95
CA CYS A 388 19.78 -34.53 16.08
C CYS A 388 20.18 -33.15 16.64
N ALA A 389 20.17 -32.97 17.97
CA ALA A 389 20.57 -31.72 18.62
C ALA A 389 22.07 -31.42 18.57
N THR A 390 22.92 -32.47 18.47
CA THR A 390 24.38 -32.31 18.42
C THR A 390 24.95 -32.12 17.03
N ARG A 391 24.15 -32.23 15.97
CA ARG A 391 24.63 -31.96 14.61
C ARG A 391 24.79 -30.44 14.41
N ARG A 392 26.04 -29.97 14.29
CA ARG A 392 26.32 -28.62 13.77
C ARG A 392 25.72 -28.50 12.36
N PRO A 393 25.00 -27.41 12.02
CA PRO A 393 24.58 -27.19 10.65
C PRO A 393 25.83 -27.13 9.78
N SER A 394 25.90 -27.96 8.72
CA SER A 394 26.92 -27.80 7.68
C SER A 394 26.73 -26.40 7.08
N ALA A 395 27.84 -25.68 6.89
CA ALA A 395 27.87 -24.29 6.42
C ALA A 395 27.52 -24.16 4.92
N SER A 396 26.43 -24.80 4.48
CA SER A 396 25.92 -24.69 3.11
C SER A 396 24.38 -24.80 3.18
N PRO A 397 23.62 -23.70 2.95
CA PRO A 397 22.18 -23.77 2.89
C PRO A 397 21.75 -24.35 1.55
N THR A 398 21.58 -25.65 1.45
CA THR A 398 20.80 -26.22 0.36
C THR A 398 19.32 -26.27 0.74
N PRO A 399 18.39 -25.94 -0.18
CA PRO A 399 16.95 -25.83 0.11
C PRO A 399 16.25 -27.13 0.54
N ARG A 400 17.00 -28.22 0.70
CA ARG A 400 16.45 -29.54 1.06
C ARG A 400 16.30 -29.80 2.57
N SER A 401 16.81 -28.92 3.44
CA SER A 401 16.75 -29.15 4.90
C SER A 401 15.44 -28.73 5.56
N VAL A 402 14.61 -27.90 4.91
CA VAL A 402 13.35 -27.41 5.47
C VAL A 402 12.20 -28.41 5.33
N THR A 403 12.25 -29.30 4.36
CA THR A 403 11.18 -30.29 4.11
C THR A 403 11.25 -31.51 5.05
N HIS A 404 12.33 -31.70 5.79
CA HIS A 404 12.48 -32.86 6.67
C HIS A 404 11.95 -32.65 8.09
N ILE A 405 11.80 -31.40 8.56
CA ILE A 405 11.29 -31.11 9.91
C ILE A 405 9.76 -31.24 9.98
N SER A 406 9.05 -30.98 8.89
CA SER A 406 7.58 -31.07 8.86
C SER A 406 7.02 -32.50 8.74
N ARG A 407 7.84 -33.51 8.48
CA ARG A 407 7.39 -34.90 8.38
C ARG A 407 7.54 -35.71 9.67
N CYS A 408 8.24 -35.21 10.69
CA CYS A 408 8.35 -35.87 12.00
C CYS A 408 7.14 -35.64 12.92
N TRP A 409 6.22 -34.71 12.60
CA TRP A 409 5.11 -34.35 13.47
C TRP A 409 3.73 -34.82 12.97
N ARG A 410 3.67 -35.70 11.97
CA ARG A 410 2.40 -36.32 11.55
C ARG A 410 2.48 -37.82 11.63
N ARG A 411 2.41 -38.37 12.79
CA ARG A 411 1.84 -39.72 13.16
C ARG A 411 1.90 -39.85 14.68
N GLU A 412 0.85 -39.35 15.28
CA GLU A 412 0.07 -39.97 16.34
C GLU A 412 -1.39 -39.79 16.00
#